data_f8f2485b2741825febed486fbe57c95b
#
_entry.id   f8f2485b2741825febed486fbe57c95b
#
_cell.length_a   1.000
_cell.length_b   1.000
_cell.length_c   1.000
_cell.angle_alpha   90.00
_cell.angle_beta   90.00
_cell.angle_gamma   90.00
#
_symmetry.space_group_name_H-M   'P 1'
#
loop_
_entity.id
_entity.type
_entity.pdbx_description
1 polymer ?
#
loop_
_entity_poly.entity_id
_entity_poly.type
_entity_poly.pdbx_seq_one_letter_code
_entity_poly.pdbx_strand_id
1 'polypeptide(L)'
;MYQKNFHDYLLPPSSRLATLETLEGVRQKIIYSRRLERLWIFIEESYSDPDIRLENAARHSGVSQDHLNLLLRRFANTTFHDLLARYRIEKCLELLHERNYTLTEIYGRCGFNSSTTFDRQFKRWVGCLPREYKSTLTNIRPAAKTVF
;
A
#
# COMPACT_ATOMS: atom_id res chain seq x y z
N MET A 1 -11.20 -9.03 14.71
CA MET A 1 -10.14 -8.02 14.52
C MET A 1 -10.53 -7.14 13.35
N TYR A 2 -10.83 -5.90 13.62
CA TYR A 2 -11.22 -4.94 12.58
C TYR A 2 -9.99 -4.62 11.75
N GLN A 3 -9.89 -5.16 10.55
CA GLN A 3 -8.90 -4.68 9.58
C GLN A 3 -9.39 -3.32 9.10
N LYS A 4 -8.72 -2.28 9.52
CA LYS A 4 -8.92 -0.97 8.94
C LYS A 4 -8.63 -1.05 7.45
N ASN A 5 -9.60 -0.68 6.66
CA ASN A 5 -9.47 -0.60 5.23
C ASN A 5 -8.44 0.48 4.86
N PHE A 6 -7.72 0.25 3.79
CA PHE A 6 -6.86 1.27 3.18
C PHE A 6 -7.60 2.61 3.00
N HIS A 7 -8.87 2.54 2.71
CA HIS A 7 -9.75 3.70 2.60
C HIS A 7 -9.86 4.50 3.90
N ASP A 8 -9.76 3.86 5.05
CA ASP A 8 -9.84 4.53 6.36
C ASP A 8 -8.59 5.36 6.66
N TYR A 9 -7.49 5.09 5.96
CA TYR A 9 -6.24 5.84 6.10
C TYR A 9 -6.08 6.94 5.05
N LEU A 10 -6.73 6.78 3.91
CA LEU A 10 -6.74 7.77 2.84
C LEU A 10 -7.81 8.81 3.11
N LEU A 11 -7.62 9.55 4.14
CA LEU A 11 -8.47 10.69 4.42
C LEU A 11 -8.07 11.91 3.68
N PRO A 12 -9.07 12.48 3.50
CA PRO A 12 -10.10 12.61 2.56
C PRO A 12 -9.58 13.49 1.58
N PRO A 13 -9.94 13.98 1.18
CA PRO A 13 -11.13 14.44 0.67
C PRO A 13 -10.84 14.90 -0.63
N SER A 14 -11.51 15.23 -1.16
CA SER A 14 -11.53 15.78 -2.45
C SER A 14 -11.56 14.70 -3.45
N SER A 15 -12.50 14.77 -4.18
CA SER A 15 -12.77 14.35 -5.56
C SER A 15 -11.79 13.39 -6.29
N ARG A 16 -10.52 13.31 -5.87
CA ARG A 16 -9.58 12.31 -6.39
C ARG A 16 -9.86 10.91 -5.90
N LEU A 17 -10.38 10.76 -4.71
CA LEU A 17 -10.69 9.46 -4.12
C LEU A 17 -12.07 8.95 -4.50
N ALA A 18 -12.97 9.81 -4.89
CA ALA A 18 -14.29 9.41 -5.40
C ALA A 18 -14.18 8.64 -6.73
N THR A 19 -13.06 8.77 -7.45
CA THR A 19 -12.79 8.09 -8.72
C THR A 19 -11.77 6.96 -8.61
N LEU A 20 -11.05 6.87 -7.48
CA LEU A 20 -10.10 5.79 -7.23
C LEU A 20 -10.80 4.65 -6.51
N GLU A 21 -10.85 3.54 -7.17
CA GLU A 21 -11.29 2.30 -6.55
C GLU A 21 -10.43 1.98 -5.33
N THR A 22 -11.05 1.55 -4.25
CA THR A 22 -10.34 1.14 -3.04
C THR A 22 -9.44 -0.07 -3.32
N LEU A 23 -8.37 -0.23 -2.55
CA LEU A 23 -7.50 -1.40 -2.67
C LEU A 23 -8.27 -2.70 -2.45
N GLU A 24 -9.27 -2.70 -1.57
CA GLU A 24 -10.14 -3.86 -1.37
C GLU A 24 -11.00 -4.14 -2.62
N GLY A 25 -11.52 -3.13 -3.29
CA GLY A 25 -12.22 -3.28 -4.56
C GLY A 25 -11.33 -3.86 -5.65
N VAL A 26 -10.09 -3.39 -5.74
CA VAL A 26 -9.07 -3.95 -6.64
C VAL A 26 -8.79 -5.42 -6.28
N ARG A 27 -8.62 -5.73 -5.01
CA ARG A 27 -8.43 -7.09 -4.52
C ARG A 27 -9.57 -8.03 -4.93
N GLN A 28 -10.81 -7.60 -4.77
CA GLN A 28 -11.99 -8.38 -5.15
C GLN A 28 -12.00 -8.71 -6.64
N LYS A 29 -11.64 -7.79 -7.50
CA LYS A 29 -11.53 -8.03 -8.95
C LYS A 29 -10.41 -9.00 -9.29
N ILE A 30 -9.29 -8.92 -8.58
CA ILE A 30 -8.12 -9.78 -8.77
C ILE A 30 -8.43 -11.25 -8.43
N ILE A 31 -9.19 -11.49 -7.39
CA ILE A 31 -9.53 -12.84 -6.91
C ILE A 31 -10.32 -13.67 -7.95
N TYR A 32 -11.02 -13.04 -8.86
CA TYR A 32 -11.74 -13.75 -9.93
C TYR A 32 -10.84 -14.46 -10.95
N SER A 33 -9.55 -14.21 -10.94
CA SER A 33 -8.60 -14.94 -11.78
C SER A 33 -7.60 -15.69 -10.92
N ARG A 34 -7.47 -17.00 -11.09
CA ARG A 34 -6.50 -17.82 -10.35
C ARG A 34 -5.06 -17.32 -10.48
N ARG A 35 -4.71 -16.73 -11.61
CA ARG A 35 -3.37 -16.18 -11.86
C ARG A 35 -3.14 -14.91 -11.08
N LEU A 36 -4.13 -14.06 -11.00
CA LEU A 36 -4.09 -12.83 -10.20
C LEU A 36 -4.22 -13.11 -8.71
N GLU A 37 -4.92 -14.16 -8.32
CA GLU A 37 -4.92 -14.64 -6.93
C GLU A 37 -3.52 -15.05 -6.48
N ARG A 38 -2.77 -15.77 -7.29
CA ARG A 38 -1.37 -16.11 -7.01
C ARG A 38 -0.49 -14.86 -6.90
N LEU A 39 -0.72 -13.86 -7.76
CA LEU A 39 -0.05 -12.58 -7.65
C LEU A 39 -0.33 -11.90 -6.32
N TRP A 40 -1.59 -11.90 -5.90
CA TRP A 40 -1.97 -11.27 -4.64
C TRP A 40 -1.28 -11.92 -3.44
N ILE A 41 -1.31 -13.25 -3.37
CA ILE A 41 -0.60 -14.02 -2.34
C ILE A 41 0.90 -13.69 -2.35
N PHE A 42 1.50 -13.63 -3.54
CA PHE A 42 2.91 -13.26 -3.69
C PHE A 42 3.21 -11.87 -3.12
N ILE A 43 2.35 -10.88 -3.38
CA ILE A 43 2.51 -9.54 -2.83
C ILE A 43 2.39 -9.56 -1.30
N GLU A 44 1.39 -10.23 -0.75
CA GLU A 44 1.18 -10.34 0.70
C GLU A 44 2.39 -10.96 1.42
N GLU A 45 2.99 -11.97 0.83
CA GLU A 45 4.12 -12.70 1.41
C GLU A 45 5.46 -11.99 1.22
N SER A 46 5.59 -11.17 0.17
CA SER A 46 6.90 -10.70 -0.29
C SER A 46 7.04 -9.17 -0.32
N TYR A 47 6.01 -8.39 -0.01
CA TYR A 47 6.02 -6.93 -0.18
C TYR A 47 7.17 -6.23 0.56
N SER A 48 7.64 -6.79 1.65
CA SER A 48 8.73 -6.24 2.46
C SER A 48 10.13 -6.46 1.86
N ASP A 49 10.24 -7.33 0.87
CA ASP A 49 11.48 -7.51 0.12
C ASP A 49 11.65 -6.36 -0.88
N PRO A 50 12.70 -5.53 -0.73
CA PRO A 50 12.91 -4.39 -1.61
C PRO A 50 13.28 -4.78 -3.04
N ASP A 51 13.74 -5.99 -3.25
CA ASP A 51 14.25 -6.47 -4.55
C ASP A 51 13.19 -7.15 -5.42
N ILE A 52 11.94 -7.16 -4.99
CA ILE A 52 10.85 -7.70 -5.80
C ILE A 52 10.72 -6.96 -7.12
N ARG A 53 10.66 -7.73 -8.19
CA ARG A 53 10.47 -7.24 -9.56
C ARG A 53 9.27 -7.90 -10.22
N LEU A 54 8.79 -7.27 -11.28
CA LEU A 54 7.73 -7.81 -12.13
C LEU A 54 8.03 -9.25 -12.59
N GLU A 55 9.29 -9.54 -12.88
CA GLU A 55 9.73 -10.89 -13.28
C GLU A 55 9.41 -11.93 -12.20
N ASN A 56 9.70 -11.65 -10.94
CA ASN A 56 9.41 -12.56 -9.84
C ASN A 56 7.90 -12.81 -9.69
N ALA A 57 7.12 -11.74 -9.77
CA ALA A 57 5.67 -11.80 -9.69
C ALA A 57 5.06 -12.60 -10.85
N ALA A 58 5.53 -12.36 -12.07
CA ALA A 58 5.06 -13.06 -13.26
C ALA A 58 5.38 -14.56 -13.18
N ARG A 59 6.59 -14.91 -12.78
CA ARG A 59 7.00 -16.30 -12.58
C ARG A 59 6.13 -17.02 -11.55
N HIS A 60 5.86 -16.37 -10.43
CA HIS A 60 5.01 -16.90 -9.38
C HIS A 60 3.55 -17.08 -9.85
N SER A 61 3.09 -16.19 -10.69
CA SER A 61 1.73 -16.24 -11.27
C SER A 61 1.60 -17.19 -12.46
N GLY A 62 2.73 -17.72 -12.96
CA GLY A 62 2.74 -18.65 -14.09
C GLY A 62 2.43 -17.99 -15.44
N VAL A 63 2.79 -16.73 -15.61
CA VAL A 63 2.56 -15.96 -16.83
C VAL A 63 3.83 -15.14 -17.19
N SER A 64 3.86 -14.60 -18.41
CA SER A 64 4.89 -13.64 -18.81
C SER A 64 4.65 -12.28 -18.14
N GLN A 65 5.69 -11.44 -18.10
CA GLN A 65 5.57 -10.09 -17.54
C GLN A 65 4.54 -9.24 -18.28
N ASP A 66 4.54 -9.30 -19.61
CA ASP A 66 3.58 -8.57 -20.44
C ASP A 66 2.16 -9.04 -20.21
N HIS A 67 1.97 -10.35 -20.09
CA HIS A 67 0.67 -10.93 -19.82
C HIS A 67 0.15 -10.54 -18.42
N LEU A 68 1.03 -10.52 -17.42
CA LEU A 68 0.66 -10.10 -16.07
C LEU A 68 0.19 -8.64 -16.05
N ASN A 69 0.94 -7.74 -16.68
CA ASN A 69 0.54 -6.34 -16.78
C ASN A 69 -0.76 -6.16 -17.60
N LEU A 70 -0.93 -6.95 -18.66
CA LEU A 70 -2.17 -6.92 -19.43
C LEU A 70 -3.38 -7.33 -18.58
N LEU A 71 -3.26 -8.40 -17.80
CA LEU A 71 -4.31 -8.84 -16.88
C LEU A 71 -4.62 -7.79 -15.82
N LEU A 72 -3.59 -7.18 -15.22
CA LEU A 72 -3.76 -6.14 -14.22
C LEU A 72 -4.45 -4.90 -14.79
N ARG A 73 -4.08 -4.46 -16.00
CA ARG A 73 -4.74 -3.34 -16.66
C ARG A 73 -6.20 -3.66 -16.99
N ARG A 74 -6.44 -4.85 -17.47
CA ARG A 74 -7.80 -5.27 -17.90
C ARG A 74 -8.75 -5.44 -16.72
N PHE A 75 -8.32 -6.09 -15.65
CA PHE A 75 -9.18 -6.45 -14.52
C PHE A 75 -9.15 -5.47 -13.37
N ALA A 76 -8.08 -4.73 -13.19
CA ALA A 76 -7.86 -3.86 -12.04
C ALA A 76 -7.39 -2.45 -12.39
N ASN A 77 -7.26 -2.13 -13.68
CA ASN A 77 -6.78 -0.83 -14.17
C ASN A 77 -5.52 -0.33 -13.47
N THR A 78 -4.56 -1.21 -13.23
CA THR A 78 -3.31 -0.93 -12.54
C THR A 78 -2.13 -1.63 -13.20
N THR A 79 -0.93 -1.34 -12.72
CA THR A 79 0.29 -2.08 -13.06
C THR A 79 0.80 -2.80 -11.81
N PHE A 80 1.72 -3.75 -11.99
CA PHE A 80 2.36 -4.43 -10.85
C PHE A 80 3.07 -3.44 -9.92
N HIS A 81 3.81 -2.49 -10.48
CA HIS A 81 4.53 -1.50 -9.66
C HIS A 81 3.60 -0.61 -8.85
N ASP A 82 2.51 -0.15 -9.45
CA ASP A 82 1.53 0.67 -8.74
C ASP A 82 0.80 -0.13 -7.65
N LEU A 83 0.42 -1.36 -7.95
CA LEU A 83 -0.23 -2.23 -6.97
C LEU A 83 0.68 -2.53 -5.78
N LEU A 84 1.94 -2.88 -6.04
CA LEU A 84 2.93 -3.13 -5.00
C LEU A 84 3.19 -1.88 -4.15
N ALA A 85 3.35 -0.72 -4.80
CA ALA A 85 3.57 0.54 -4.09
C ALA A 85 2.38 0.89 -3.19
N ARG A 86 1.15 0.76 -3.68
CA ARG A 86 -0.05 0.97 -2.85
C ARG A 86 -0.11 0.03 -1.67
N TYR A 87 0.16 -1.24 -1.89
CA TYR A 87 0.18 -2.23 -0.81
C TYR A 87 1.22 -1.91 0.26
N ARG A 88 2.42 -1.53 -0.15
CA ARG A 88 3.48 -1.10 0.75
C ARG A 88 3.10 0.15 1.54
N ILE A 89 2.47 1.12 0.90
CA ILE A 89 1.99 2.34 1.59
C ILE A 89 0.92 2.01 2.62
N GLU A 90 0.01 1.10 2.32
CA GLU A 90 -0.98 0.64 3.30
C GLU A 90 -0.29 0.06 4.54
N LYS A 91 0.74 -0.76 4.36
CA LYS A 91 1.51 -1.31 5.47
C LYS A 91 2.28 -0.24 6.25
N CYS A 92 2.80 0.78 5.55
CA CYS A 92 3.42 1.93 6.21
C CYS A 92 2.41 2.69 7.08
N LEU A 93 1.20 2.89 6.61
CA LEU A 93 0.15 3.56 7.37
C LEU A 93 -0.24 2.77 8.63
N GLU A 94 -0.33 1.45 8.55
CA GLU A 94 -0.54 0.59 9.71
C GLU A 94 0.56 0.82 10.76
N LEU A 95 1.83 0.79 10.35
CA LEU A 95 2.97 1.01 11.26
C LEU A 95 3.02 2.43 11.83
N LEU A 96 2.63 3.45 11.04
CA LEU A 96 2.51 4.82 11.53
C LEU A 96 1.47 4.95 12.64
N HIS A 97 0.35 4.25 12.51
CA HIS A 97 -0.70 4.25 13.54
C HIS A 97 -0.29 3.51 14.81
N GLU A 98 0.61 2.55 14.73
CA GLU A 98 1.16 1.89 15.92
C GLU A 98 2.06 2.81 16.76
N ARG A 99 2.60 3.88 16.16
CA ARG A 99 3.44 4.91 16.80
C ARG A 99 4.74 4.43 17.45
N ASN A 100 5.18 3.23 17.14
CA ASN A 100 6.34 2.60 17.77
C ASN A 100 7.61 2.69 16.92
N TYR A 101 7.51 3.23 15.71
CA TYR A 101 8.57 3.18 14.71
C TYR A 101 8.95 4.57 14.21
N THR A 102 10.22 4.75 13.90
CA THR A 102 10.71 5.90 13.12
C THR A 102 10.31 5.75 11.65
N LEU A 103 10.31 6.85 10.91
CA LEU A 103 10.04 6.79 9.46
C LEU A 103 11.05 5.91 8.72
N THR A 104 12.32 5.93 9.14
CA THR A 104 13.37 5.08 8.56
C THR A 104 13.07 3.59 8.76
N GLU A 105 12.66 3.22 9.95
CA GLU A 105 12.25 1.84 10.23
C GLU A 105 11.01 1.43 9.42
N ILE A 106 10.05 2.34 9.30
CA ILE A 106 8.80 2.07 8.57
C ILE A 106 9.07 1.79 7.10
N TYR A 107 9.79 2.67 6.40
CA TYR A 107 9.99 2.45 4.97
C TYR A 107 10.84 1.20 4.70
N GLY A 108 11.83 0.92 5.54
CA GLY A 108 12.63 -0.30 5.42
C GLY A 108 11.81 -1.57 5.62
N ARG A 109 10.94 -1.61 6.61
CA ARG A 109 10.04 -2.74 6.89
C ARG A 109 9.02 -2.98 5.78
N CYS A 110 8.64 -1.93 5.08
CA CYS A 110 7.66 -2.00 3.99
C CYS A 110 8.27 -2.24 2.61
N GLY A 111 9.57 -2.48 2.53
CA GLY A 111 10.23 -2.85 1.28
C GLY A 111 10.66 -1.68 0.40
N PHE A 112 10.72 -0.47 0.91
CA PHE A 112 11.27 0.66 0.18
C PHE A 112 12.79 0.73 0.31
N ASN A 113 13.49 0.89 -0.79
CA ASN A 113 14.96 0.98 -0.82
C ASN A 113 15.51 2.34 -0.40
N SER A 114 14.70 3.39 -0.49
CA SER A 114 15.13 4.74 -0.18
C SER A 114 13.99 5.59 0.37
N SER A 115 14.34 6.55 1.20
CA SER A 115 13.41 7.55 1.72
C SER A 115 12.78 8.37 0.60
N THR A 116 13.54 8.70 -0.44
CA THR A 116 13.05 9.47 -1.59
C THR A 116 11.91 8.76 -2.33
N THR A 117 12.07 7.48 -2.60
CA THR A 117 11.02 6.67 -3.24
C THR A 117 9.81 6.53 -2.31
N PHE A 118 10.05 6.29 -1.04
CA PHE A 118 9.00 6.24 -0.02
C PHE A 118 8.19 7.53 0.04
N ASP A 119 8.85 8.67 0.18
CA ASP A 119 8.21 9.99 0.24
C ASP A 119 7.35 10.26 -1.00
N ARG A 120 7.89 9.96 -2.18
CA ARG A 120 7.18 10.14 -3.44
C ARG A 120 5.94 9.27 -3.54
N GLN A 121 6.03 8.00 -3.22
CA GLN A 121 4.91 7.07 -3.27
C GLN A 121 3.88 7.39 -2.18
N PHE A 122 4.34 7.72 -0.99
CA PHE A 122 3.45 8.11 0.09
C PHE A 122 2.63 9.35 -0.27
N LYS A 123 3.29 10.39 -0.78
CA LYS A 123 2.62 11.61 -1.25
C LYS A 123 1.65 11.34 -2.39
N ARG A 124 2.01 10.45 -3.31
CA ARG A 124 1.13 10.05 -4.41
C ARG A 124 -0.17 9.43 -3.92
N TRP A 125 -0.11 8.52 -2.98
CA TRP A 125 -1.26 7.74 -2.53
C TRP A 125 -2.00 8.33 -1.34
N VAL A 126 -1.31 9.03 -0.47
CA VAL A 126 -1.87 9.64 0.76
C VAL A 126 -2.17 11.13 0.58
N GLY A 127 -1.43 11.82 -0.27
CA GLY A 127 -1.65 13.24 -0.58
C GLY A 127 -0.75 14.19 0.21
N CYS A 128 0.02 13.72 1.17
CA CYS A 128 0.99 14.50 1.93
C CYS A 128 2.26 13.68 2.19
N LEU A 129 3.31 14.33 2.69
CA LEU A 129 4.55 13.65 3.04
C LEU A 129 4.37 12.79 4.32
N PRO A 130 5.14 11.70 4.46
CA PRO A 130 5.07 10.85 5.65
C PRO A 130 5.29 11.61 6.95
N ARG A 131 6.19 12.58 6.95
CA ARG A 131 6.50 13.44 8.10
C ARG A 131 5.30 14.29 8.51
N GLU A 132 4.62 14.87 7.53
CA GLU A 132 3.41 15.66 7.75
C GLU A 132 2.29 14.79 8.31
N TYR A 133 2.08 13.62 7.74
CA TYR A 133 1.09 12.67 8.22
C TYR A 133 1.37 12.23 9.66
N LYS A 134 2.62 11.89 9.97
CA LYS A 134 3.04 11.52 11.33
C LYS A 134 2.79 12.65 12.33
N SER A 135 3.04 13.91 11.94
CA SER A 135 2.76 15.08 12.78
C SER A 135 1.28 15.22 13.07
N THR A 136 0.41 14.97 12.10
CA THR A 136 -1.06 15.01 12.34
C THR A 136 -1.50 13.95 13.33
N LEU A 137 -0.94 12.75 13.27
CA LEU A 137 -1.24 11.69 14.25
C LEU A 137 -0.78 12.06 15.66
N THR A 138 0.32 12.78 15.78
CA THR A 138 0.84 13.21 17.07
C THR A 138 -0.01 14.33 17.67
N ASN A 139 -0.55 15.21 16.82
CA ASN A 139 -1.40 16.33 17.25
C ASN A 139 -2.85 15.90 17.55
N ILE A 140 -3.31 14.81 16.97
CA ILE A 140 -4.57 14.15 17.34
C ILE A 140 -4.29 13.20 18.53
N ARG A 141 -3.63 13.71 19.56
CA ARG A 141 -3.68 13.03 20.85
C ARG A 141 -5.14 13.07 21.31
N PRO A 142 -5.76 11.93 21.61
CA PRO A 142 -6.95 11.97 22.40
C PRO A 142 -6.62 12.81 23.61
N ALA A 143 -7.42 13.83 23.83
CA ALA A 143 -7.30 14.67 25.00
C ALA A 143 -7.19 13.73 26.20
N ALA A 144 -6.01 13.80 26.79
CA ALA A 144 -5.73 13.24 28.08
C ALA A 144 -6.29 11.85 28.33
N LYS A 145 -5.42 10.93 28.33
CA LYS A 145 -5.45 10.09 29.52
C LYS A 145 -5.15 11.00 30.72
N THR A 146 -6.14 11.69 31.18
CA THR A 146 -6.15 12.12 32.55
C THR A 146 -6.26 10.85 33.34
N VAL A 147 -5.14 10.30 33.66
CA VAL A 147 -5.08 9.21 34.63
C VAL A 147 -5.22 9.88 35.99
N PHE A 148 -6.36 9.70 36.53
CA PHE A 148 -6.48 9.81 37.96
C PHE A 148 -6.27 8.44 38.59
#